data_e6e88add1e0de99333183f0b27a0c2b9
#
_entry.id   e6e88add1e0de99333183f0b27a0c2b9
#
_cell.length_a   1.000
_cell.length_b   1.000
_cell.length_c   1.000
_cell.angle_alpha   90.00
_cell.angle_beta   90.00
_cell.angle_gamma   90.00
#
_symmetry.space_group_name_H-M   'P 1'
#
loop_
_entity.id
_entity.type
_entity.pdbx_description
1 polymer ?
#
loop_
_entity_poly.entity_id
_entity_poly.type
_entity_poly.pdbx_seq_one_letter_code
_entity_poly.pdbx_strand_id
1 'polypeptide(L)'
;SAIRDTWKLINNILNDTTGAEQKPTVDKIKYDESIIDDPKIIADKFNDYFVNIGPSLANNIPTIPNRLIKDTLPDPNKNSMFISPCNSEEITSIVKNLKNSKGVGLDGFSTSVIKQIISGIADPLTIIFNKSLEMGIFPHKLKLAKVTPVFKSDDKLMVTNYRPVSVIPVFSKILEKLMYSRLENFIN
;
A
#
# COMPACT_ATOMS: atom_id res chain seq x y z
N SER A 1 -29.90 6.27 -8.61
CA SER A 1 -30.83 7.26 -9.18
C SER A 1 -30.11 8.07 -10.24
N ALA A 2 -30.77 8.33 -11.37
CA ALA A 2 -30.19 8.99 -12.55
C ALA A 2 -29.40 10.28 -12.24
N ILE A 3 -29.83 11.06 -11.27
CA ILE A 3 -29.16 12.30 -10.83
C ILE A 3 -27.78 12.02 -10.25
N ARG A 4 -27.62 10.99 -9.41
CA ARG A 4 -26.34 10.63 -8.82
C ARG A 4 -25.33 10.15 -9.89
N ASP A 5 -25.81 9.45 -10.90
CA ASP A 5 -24.97 8.92 -11.97
C ASP A 5 -24.57 10.05 -12.94
N THR A 6 -25.46 11.00 -13.20
CA THR A 6 -25.15 12.23 -13.96
C THR A 6 -24.10 13.09 -13.25
N TRP A 7 -24.20 13.27 -11.95
CA TRP A 7 -23.18 14.01 -11.18
C TRP A 7 -21.83 13.29 -11.15
N LYS A 8 -21.81 11.95 -11.10
CA LYS A 8 -20.56 11.19 -11.23
C LYS A 8 -19.92 11.38 -12.61
N LEU A 9 -20.72 11.39 -13.66
CA LEU A 9 -20.24 11.59 -15.03
C LEU A 9 -19.67 13.02 -15.21
N ILE A 10 -20.38 14.03 -14.74
CA ILE A 10 -19.92 15.42 -14.76
C ILE A 10 -18.63 15.60 -13.98
N ASN A 11 -18.52 15.05 -12.77
CA ASN A 11 -17.29 15.13 -11.98
C ASN A 11 -16.12 14.39 -12.62
N ASN A 12 -16.37 13.27 -13.32
CA ASN A 12 -15.31 12.58 -14.06
C ASN A 12 -14.83 13.43 -15.23
N ILE A 13 -15.71 14.03 -16.00
CA ILE A 13 -15.35 14.90 -17.15
C ILE A 13 -14.61 16.16 -16.65
N LEU A 14 -15.07 16.80 -15.59
CA LEU A 14 -14.40 17.96 -15.02
C LEU A 14 -13.02 17.63 -14.45
N ASN A 15 -12.84 16.47 -13.85
CA ASN A 15 -11.54 16.03 -13.33
C ASN A 15 -10.57 15.58 -14.43
N ASP A 16 -11.06 15.11 -15.59
CA ASP A 16 -10.22 14.74 -16.74
C ASP A 16 -9.78 15.95 -17.57
N THR A 17 -10.59 17.05 -17.58
CA THR A 17 -10.30 18.26 -18.38
C THR A 17 -9.47 19.30 -17.64
N THR A 18 -9.49 19.29 -16.32
CA THR A 18 -8.56 20.07 -15.51
C THR A 18 -7.47 19.11 -15.05
N GLY A 19 -6.26 19.26 -15.58
CA GLY A 19 -5.05 18.70 -14.98
C GLY A 19 -4.86 19.31 -13.59
N ALA A 20 -5.83 19.08 -12.72
CA ALA A 20 -5.87 19.62 -11.37
C ALA A 20 -4.70 18.98 -10.62
N GLU A 21 -3.67 19.76 -10.38
CA GLU A 21 -2.74 19.50 -9.28
C GLU A 21 -3.60 19.07 -8.10
N GLN A 22 -3.40 17.82 -7.65
CA GLN A 22 -4.08 17.33 -6.47
C GLN A 22 -3.72 18.28 -5.34
N LYS A 23 -4.69 19.13 -4.92
CA LYS A 23 -4.49 19.99 -3.75
C LYS A 23 -3.96 19.12 -2.63
N PRO A 24 -2.91 19.56 -1.93
CA PRO A 24 -2.38 18.81 -0.80
C PRO A 24 -3.56 18.53 0.16
N THR A 25 -3.63 17.30 0.62
CA THR A 25 -4.73 16.86 1.50
C THR A 25 -4.69 17.58 2.85
N VAL A 26 -3.53 18.19 3.17
CA VAL A 26 -3.26 18.96 4.39
C VAL A 26 -2.54 20.24 4.01
N ASP A 27 -3.19 21.37 4.25
CA ASP A 27 -2.64 22.69 3.89
C ASP A 27 -1.81 23.29 5.02
N LYS A 28 -2.09 22.92 6.28
CA LYS A 28 -1.44 23.49 7.48
C LYS A 28 -1.41 22.45 8.59
N ILE A 29 -0.33 22.49 9.40
CA ILE A 29 -0.23 21.76 10.66
C ILE A 29 0.25 22.68 11.77
N LYS A 30 -0.06 22.32 13.02
CA LYS A 30 0.52 22.97 14.21
C LYS A 30 1.66 22.10 14.72
N TYR A 31 2.84 22.71 14.87
CA TYR A 31 4.03 22.07 15.43
C TYR A 31 4.76 23.07 16.32
N ASP A 32 5.06 22.69 17.56
CA ASP A 32 5.71 23.54 18.57
C ASP A 32 5.11 24.95 18.65
N GLU A 33 3.79 25.03 18.76
CA GLU A 33 2.97 26.25 18.81
C GLU A 33 2.99 27.14 17.55
N SER A 34 3.73 26.76 16.52
CA SER A 34 3.78 27.44 15.23
C SER A 34 2.87 26.75 14.20
N ILE A 35 2.29 27.54 13.30
CA ILE A 35 1.57 27.02 12.14
C ILE A 35 2.54 26.89 10.98
N ILE A 36 2.63 25.67 10.43
CA ILE A 36 3.46 25.33 9.27
C ILE A 36 2.53 25.16 8.07
N ASP A 37 2.84 25.80 6.96
CA ASP A 37 2.10 25.73 5.69
C ASP A 37 2.99 25.35 4.48
N ASP A 38 4.29 25.16 4.71
CA ASP A 38 5.21 24.63 3.69
C ASP A 38 4.92 23.15 3.46
N PRO A 39 4.54 22.73 2.23
CA PRO A 39 4.16 21.33 1.95
C PRO A 39 5.29 20.33 2.20
N LYS A 40 6.56 20.73 1.99
CA LYS A 40 7.70 19.85 2.21
C LYS A 40 7.92 19.62 3.69
N ILE A 41 7.88 20.69 4.50
CA ILE A 41 8.02 20.58 5.95
C ILE A 41 6.85 19.77 6.53
N ILE A 42 5.62 20.00 6.05
CA ILE A 42 4.44 19.21 6.44
C ILE A 42 4.68 17.72 6.16
N ALA A 43 5.15 17.37 4.96
CA ALA A 43 5.42 15.97 4.58
C ALA A 43 6.51 15.35 5.47
N ASP A 44 7.58 16.07 5.76
CA ASP A 44 8.67 15.60 6.63
C ASP A 44 8.16 15.37 8.07
N LYS A 45 7.32 16.28 8.61
CA LYS A 45 6.72 16.11 9.96
C LYS A 45 5.79 14.91 10.04
N PHE A 46 4.95 14.67 9.01
CA PHE A 46 4.15 13.44 8.94
C PHE A 46 5.01 12.19 8.85
N ASN A 47 6.07 12.21 8.05
CA ASN A 47 6.98 11.08 7.92
C ASN A 47 7.64 10.76 9.26
N ASP A 48 8.19 11.77 9.94
CA ASP A 48 8.81 11.62 11.26
C ASP A 48 7.82 11.02 12.28
N TYR A 49 6.60 11.54 12.30
CA TYR A 49 5.58 11.03 13.21
C TYR A 49 5.23 9.57 12.92
N PHE A 50 4.96 9.22 11.65
CA PHE A 50 4.53 7.87 11.28
C PHE A 50 5.65 6.82 11.44
N VAL A 51 6.90 7.19 11.21
CA VAL A 51 8.05 6.29 11.41
C VAL A 51 8.28 6.02 12.89
N ASN A 52 8.11 7.03 13.75
CA ASN A 52 8.47 6.94 15.17
C ASN A 52 7.33 6.47 16.09
N ILE A 53 6.07 6.51 15.65
CA ILE A 53 4.94 6.15 16.52
C ILE A 53 5.00 4.69 17.00
N GLY A 54 5.38 3.75 16.15
CA GLY A 54 5.51 2.34 16.50
C GLY A 54 6.58 2.11 17.57
N PRO A 55 7.83 2.51 17.35
CA PRO A 55 8.89 2.47 18.36
C PRO A 55 8.52 3.17 19.67
N SER A 56 7.90 4.35 19.59
CA SER A 56 7.48 5.09 20.79
C SER A 56 6.45 4.34 21.62
N LEU A 57 5.48 3.70 20.97
CA LEU A 57 4.49 2.86 21.65
C LEU A 57 5.12 1.58 22.22
N ALA A 58 6.04 0.95 21.47
CA ALA A 58 6.72 -0.26 21.91
C ALA A 58 7.57 -0.02 23.17
N ASN A 59 8.23 1.14 23.26
CA ASN A 59 9.03 1.52 24.43
C ASN A 59 8.21 1.70 25.70
N ASN A 60 6.90 1.95 25.57
CA ASN A 60 5.98 2.09 26.72
C ASN A 60 5.40 0.75 27.18
N ILE A 61 5.68 -0.36 26.48
CA ILE A 61 5.23 -1.70 26.87
C ILE A 61 6.19 -2.25 27.93
N PRO A 62 5.68 -2.61 29.14
CA PRO A 62 6.53 -3.18 30.15
C PRO A 62 7.15 -4.49 29.67
N THR A 63 8.46 -4.63 29.81
CA THR A 63 9.15 -5.90 29.55
C THR A 63 8.82 -6.89 30.68
N ILE A 64 8.36 -8.07 30.30
CA ILE A 64 8.18 -9.17 31.25
C ILE A 64 9.49 -9.95 31.31
N PRO A 65 10.21 -9.92 32.44
CA PRO A 65 11.48 -10.65 32.56
C PRO A 65 11.28 -12.14 32.30
N ASN A 66 12.25 -12.74 31.62
CA ASN A 66 12.31 -14.19 31.35
C ASN A 66 11.20 -14.79 30.48
N ARG A 67 10.36 -13.98 29.83
CA ARG A 67 9.38 -14.47 28.87
C ARG A 67 9.90 -14.28 27.46
N LEU A 68 10.14 -15.37 26.75
CA LEU A 68 10.58 -15.36 25.36
C LEU A 68 9.37 -15.56 24.43
N ILE A 69 9.38 -14.93 23.26
CA ILE A 69 8.33 -15.11 22.24
C ILE A 69 8.11 -16.59 21.92
N LYS A 70 9.19 -17.38 21.87
CA LYS A 70 9.13 -18.83 21.63
C LYS A 70 8.24 -19.59 22.62
N ASP A 71 8.10 -19.09 23.85
CA ASP A 71 7.29 -19.74 24.91
C ASP A 71 5.78 -19.55 24.69
N THR A 72 5.41 -18.68 23.74
CA THR A 72 4.00 -18.38 23.38
C THR A 72 3.65 -18.90 21.99
N LEU A 73 4.61 -19.42 21.24
CA LEU A 73 4.37 -19.97 19.93
C LEU A 73 3.86 -21.42 20.04
N PRO A 74 2.93 -21.82 19.15
CA PRO A 74 2.56 -23.22 19.01
C PRO A 74 3.76 -24.04 18.50
N ASP A 75 3.64 -25.35 18.57
CA ASP A 75 4.65 -26.25 17.99
C ASP A 75 4.89 -25.90 16.51
N PRO A 76 6.16 -25.90 16.06
CA PRO A 76 6.47 -25.59 14.67
C PRO A 76 5.79 -26.56 13.71
N ASN A 77 5.24 -26.04 12.62
CA ASN A 77 4.77 -26.88 11.52
C ASN A 77 5.98 -27.65 10.94
N LYS A 78 5.87 -28.97 10.90
CA LYS A 78 6.93 -29.86 10.40
C LYS A 78 6.99 -29.92 8.87
N ASN A 79 5.96 -29.41 8.18
CA ASN A 79 5.90 -29.39 6.74
C ASN A 79 6.74 -28.23 6.19
N SER A 80 7.35 -28.46 5.03
CA SER A 80 8.06 -27.40 4.30
C SER A 80 7.13 -26.75 3.29
N MET A 81 7.15 -25.43 3.23
CA MET A 81 6.42 -24.68 2.22
C MET A 81 7.26 -24.60 0.93
N PHE A 82 6.73 -25.13 -0.16
CA PHE A 82 7.31 -24.96 -1.49
C PHE A 82 6.57 -23.89 -2.27
N ILE A 83 7.29 -22.88 -2.72
CA ILE A 83 6.71 -21.80 -3.52
C ILE A 83 6.70 -22.24 -4.98
N SER A 84 5.52 -22.64 -5.47
CA SER A 84 5.34 -22.99 -6.88
C SER A 84 5.47 -21.76 -7.79
N PRO A 85 6.06 -21.89 -8.99
CA PRO A 85 6.11 -20.81 -9.96
C PRO A 85 4.70 -20.38 -10.39
N CYS A 86 4.57 -19.14 -10.84
CA CYS A 86 3.34 -18.63 -11.47
C CYS A 86 3.42 -18.74 -12.99
N ASN A 87 2.27 -18.64 -13.65
CA ASN A 87 2.15 -18.52 -15.09
C ASN A 87 1.41 -17.23 -15.49
N SER A 88 1.38 -16.92 -16.79
CA SER A 88 0.78 -15.68 -17.31
C SER A 88 -0.75 -15.65 -17.14
N GLU A 89 -1.43 -16.80 -17.14
CA GLU A 89 -2.85 -16.91 -16.90
C GLU A 89 -3.21 -16.55 -15.46
N GLU A 90 -2.42 -17.03 -14.49
CA GLU A 90 -2.59 -16.70 -13.07
C GLU A 90 -2.44 -15.20 -12.84
N ILE A 91 -1.38 -14.58 -13.38
CA ILE A 91 -1.14 -13.14 -13.29
C ILE A 91 -2.30 -12.37 -13.92
N THR A 92 -2.74 -12.76 -15.09
CA THR A 92 -3.86 -12.13 -15.79
C THR A 92 -5.16 -12.22 -14.99
N SER A 93 -5.43 -13.38 -14.39
CA SER A 93 -6.59 -13.59 -13.52
C SER A 93 -6.54 -12.69 -12.28
N ILE A 94 -5.39 -12.62 -11.61
CA ILE A 94 -5.19 -11.73 -10.46
C ILE A 94 -5.48 -10.27 -10.85
N VAL A 95 -4.91 -9.80 -11.96
CA VAL A 95 -5.09 -8.40 -12.41
C VAL A 95 -6.55 -8.10 -12.74
N LYS A 96 -7.25 -8.99 -13.45
CA LYS A 96 -8.67 -8.82 -13.78
C LYS A 96 -9.53 -8.69 -12.52
N ASN A 97 -9.19 -9.42 -11.45
CA ASN A 97 -9.92 -9.43 -10.18
C ASN A 97 -9.53 -8.29 -9.21
N LEU A 98 -8.49 -7.50 -9.51
CA LEU A 98 -8.17 -6.33 -8.69
C LEU A 98 -9.32 -5.30 -8.76
N LYS A 99 -9.62 -4.67 -7.62
CA LYS A 99 -10.56 -3.54 -7.60
C LYS A 99 -9.95 -2.35 -8.35
N ASN A 100 -10.74 -1.69 -9.18
CA ASN A 100 -10.32 -0.44 -9.80
C ASN A 100 -10.13 0.61 -8.70
N SER A 101 -8.94 1.15 -8.58
CA SER A 101 -8.61 2.23 -7.66
C SER A 101 -8.06 3.41 -8.44
N LYS A 102 -8.44 4.63 -8.00
CA LYS A 102 -7.86 5.88 -8.55
C LYS A 102 -6.48 6.18 -7.93
N GLY A 103 -6.15 5.54 -6.81
CA GLY A 103 -4.85 5.72 -6.16
C GLY A 103 -3.75 5.05 -6.97
N VAL A 104 -2.74 5.82 -7.34
CA VAL A 104 -1.54 5.35 -8.02
C VAL A 104 -0.37 5.28 -7.04
N GLY A 105 0.44 4.24 -7.15
CA GLY A 105 1.70 4.14 -6.41
C GLY A 105 2.76 5.11 -6.92
N LEU A 106 3.99 4.95 -6.45
CA LEU A 106 5.13 5.77 -6.93
C LEU A 106 5.48 5.52 -8.40
N ASP A 107 5.05 4.39 -8.95
CA ASP A 107 5.22 4.02 -10.35
C ASP A 107 4.29 4.77 -11.31
N GLY A 108 3.29 5.49 -10.78
CA GLY A 108 2.33 6.26 -11.58
C GLY A 108 1.26 5.42 -12.29
N PHE A 109 1.25 4.08 -12.13
CA PHE A 109 0.29 3.22 -12.81
C PHE A 109 -0.97 3.00 -11.95
N SER A 110 -2.14 3.22 -12.58
CA SER A 110 -3.43 2.85 -11.99
C SER A 110 -3.78 1.39 -12.32
N THR A 111 -4.63 0.78 -11.49
CA THR A 111 -5.13 -0.59 -11.76
C THR A 111 -5.88 -0.68 -13.10
N SER A 112 -6.59 0.37 -13.50
CA SER A 112 -7.31 0.41 -14.77
C SER A 112 -6.38 0.34 -15.98
N VAL A 113 -5.25 1.06 -15.95
CA VAL A 113 -4.23 1.00 -17.01
C VAL A 113 -3.62 -0.40 -17.10
N ILE A 114 -3.21 -0.97 -15.96
CA ILE A 114 -2.62 -2.32 -15.95
C ILE A 114 -3.60 -3.36 -16.48
N LYS A 115 -4.90 -3.26 -16.16
CA LYS A 115 -5.93 -4.15 -16.72
C LYS A 115 -6.02 -4.09 -18.24
N GLN A 116 -5.82 -2.92 -18.83
CA GLN A 116 -5.89 -2.75 -20.30
C GLN A 116 -4.68 -3.36 -21.02
N ILE A 117 -3.50 -3.29 -20.40
CA ILE A 117 -2.25 -3.72 -21.04
C ILE A 117 -1.78 -5.11 -20.60
N ILE A 118 -2.50 -5.76 -19.68
CA ILE A 118 -2.01 -7.01 -19.05
C ILE A 118 -1.71 -8.11 -20.05
N SER A 119 -2.47 -8.22 -21.14
CA SER A 119 -2.24 -9.23 -22.18
C SER A 119 -0.86 -9.08 -22.87
N GLY A 120 -0.34 -7.86 -22.93
CA GLY A 120 0.97 -7.59 -23.55
C GLY A 120 2.15 -7.69 -22.56
N ILE A 121 1.88 -7.66 -21.25
CA ILE A 121 2.94 -7.64 -20.23
C ILE A 121 2.92 -8.86 -19.28
N ALA A 122 1.96 -9.77 -19.41
CA ALA A 122 1.84 -10.94 -18.53
C ALA A 122 3.08 -11.84 -18.57
N ASP A 123 3.60 -12.15 -19.76
CA ASP A 123 4.76 -13.03 -19.93
C ASP A 123 6.04 -12.42 -19.31
N PRO A 124 6.46 -11.19 -19.61
CA PRO A 124 7.61 -10.59 -18.92
C PRO A 124 7.41 -10.46 -17.41
N LEU A 125 6.19 -10.19 -16.92
CA LEU A 125 5.90 -10.19 -15.49
C LEU A 125 6.07 -11.58 -14.88
N THR A 126 5.65 -12.63 -15.57
CA THR A 126 5.82 -14.02 -15.15
C THR A 126 7.30 -14.33 -14.91
N ILE A 127 8.17 -13.93 -15.83
CA ILE A 127 9.62 -14.14 -15.71
C ILE A 127 10.17 -13.42 -14.47
N ILE A 128 9.81 -12.14 -14.30
CA ILE A 128 10.28 -11.32 -13.17
C ILE A 128 9.79 -11.90 -11.82
N PHE A 129 8.52 -12.26 -11.75
CA PHE A 129 7.94 -12.76 -10.51
C PHE A 129 8.47 -14.15 -10.15
N ASN A 130 8.61 -15.06 -11.12
CA ASN A 130 9.21 -16.36 -10.89
C ASN A 130 10.67 -16.22 -10.42
N LYS A 131 11.43 -15.29 -11.01
CA LYS A 131 12.78 -15.01 -10.54
C LYS A 131 12.81 -14.48 -9.11
N SER A 132 11.87 -13.61 -8.76
CA SER A 132 11.68 -13.11 -7.40
C SER A 132 11.35 -14.23 -6.40
N LEU A 133 10.44 -15.15 -6.78
CA LEU A 133 10.03 -16.29 -5.96
C LEU A 133 11.19 -17.29 -5.77
N GLU A 134 11.89 -17.61 -6.85
CA GLU A 134 13.06 -18.53 -6.85
C GLU A 134 14.19 -18.01 -5.94
N MET A 135 14.49 -16.71 -6.03
CA MET A 135 15.57 -16.11 -5.26
C MET A 135 15.17 -15.77 -3.82
N GLY A 136 13.89 -15.81 -3.47
CA GLY A 136 13.39 -15.33 -2.18
C GLY A 136 13.56 -13.82 -1.99
N ILE A 137 13.68 -13.04 -3.09
CA ILE A 137 13.93 -11.60 -3.05
C ILE A 137 12.72 -10.85 -3.58
N PHE A 138 12.08 -10.06 -2.70
CA PHE A 138 11.07 -9.10 -3.13
C PHE A 138 11.76 -7.88 -3.76
N PRO A 139 11.46 -7.49 -5.02
CA PRO A 139 12.15 -6.41 -5.71
C PRO A 139 12.06 -5.08 -4.94
N HIS A 140 13.19 -4.39 -4.77
CA HIS A 140 13.27 -3.19 -3.93
C HIS A 140 12.29 -2.09 -4.37
N LYS A 141 12.16 -1.85 -5.69
CA LYS A 141 11.22 -0.84 -6.23
C LYS A 141 9.76 -1.15 -5.91
N LEU A 142 9.41 -2.41 -5.71
CA LEU A 142 8.06 -2.84 -5.34
C LEU A 142 7.77 -2.70 -3.83
N LYS A 143 8.81 -2.49 -3.00
CA LYS A 143 8.66 -2.24 -1.56
C LYS A 143 8.30 -0.78 -1.24
N LEU A 144 8.46 0.12 -2.20
CA LEU A 144 8.25 1.55 -1.98
C LEU A 144 6.75 1.87 -2.05
N ALA A 145 6.25 2.56 -1.04
CA ALA A 145 4.87 3.01 -0.98
C ALA A 145 4.79 4.52 -0.88
N LYS A 146 3.77 5.11 -1.50
CA LYS A 146 3.38 6.49 -1.28
C LYS A 146 2.50 6.55 -0.05
N VAL A 147 2.95 7.20 1.03
CA VAL A 147 2.15 7.39 2.24
C VAL A 147 1.34 8.67 2.13
N THR A 148 0.03 8.55 2.34
CA THR A 148 -0.89 9.69 2.35
C THR A 148 -1.51 9.81 3.74
N PRO A 149 -1.37 10.96 4.42
CA PRO A 149 -2.04 11.19 5.69
C PRO A 149 -3.55 11.35 5.45
N VAL A 150 -4.34 10.52 6.13
CA VAL A 150 -5.81 10.57 6.08
C VAL A 150 -6.33 11.02 7.45
N PHE A 151 -7.05 12.13 7.46
CA PHE A 151 -7.65 12.67 8.69
C PHE A 151 -8.58 11.66 9.36
N LYS A 152 -8.46 11.52 10.67
CA LYS A 152 -9.26 10.59 11.47
C LYS A 152 -10.37 11.31 12.23
N SER A 153 -10.02 12.25 13.09
CA SER A 153 -10.93 12.98 14.00
C SER A 153 -10.20 14.13 14.70
N ASP A 154 -10.93 14.95 15.40
CA ASP A 154 -10.49 16.03 16.28
C ASP A 154 -9.90 17.23 15.52
N ASP A 155 -8.75 17.76 15.93
CA ASP A 155 -8.13 18.94 15.33
C ASP A 155 -7.31 18.57 14.08
N LYS A 156 -7.65 19.15 12.93
CA LYS A 156 -6.95 18.94 11.66
C LYS A 156 -5.53 19.50 11.63
N LEU A 157 -5.18 20.36 12.55
CA LEU A 157 -3.82 20.91 12.65
C LEU A 157 -2.85 19.95 13.30
N MET A 158 -3.32 18.94 14.03
CA MET A 158 -2.48 17.99 14.76
C MET A 158 -2.14 16.77 13.92
N VAL A 159 -0.87 16.51 13.68
CA VAL A 159 -0.38 15.33 12.93
C VAL A 159 -0.84 13.99 13.56
N THR A 160 -1.03 13.98 14.88
CA THR A 160 -1.51 12.81 15.65
C THR A 160 -2.91 12.37 15.28
N ASN A 161 -3.70 13.26 14.66
CA ASN A 161 -5.09 13.02 14.27
C ASN A 161 -5.21 12.47 12.84
N TYR A 162 -4.09 12.02 12.25
CA TYR A 162 -4.06 11.42 10.93
C TYR A 162 -3.58 9.97 10.97
N ARG A 163 -4.03 9.19 9.99
CA ARG A 163 -3.59 7.80 9.75
C ARG A 163 -2.70 7.76 8.52
N PRO A 164 -1.61 7.00 8.53
CA PRO A 164 -0.85 6.71 7.32
C PRO A 164 -1.62 5.72 6.44
N VAL A 165 -1.93 6.09 5.22
CA VAL A 165 -2.45 5.17 4.20
C VAL A 165 -1.38 4.97 3.15
N SER A 166 -0.83 3.76 3.10
CA SER A 166 0.22 3.39 2.15
C SER A 166 -0.40 2.90 0.84
N VAL A 167 -0.02 3.54 -0.27
CA VAL A 167 -0.39 3.13 -1.61
C VAL A 167 0.83 2.52 -2.29
N ILE A 168 0.80 1.19 -2.41
CA ILE A 168 1.86 0.43 -3.10
C ILE A 168 1.59 0.35 -4.61
N PRO A 169 2.63 0.13 -5.43
CA PRO A 169 2.51 -0.13 -6.87
C PRO A 169 1.54 -1.28 -7.18
N VAL A 170 0.88 -1.23 -8.34
CA VAL A 170 -0.02 -2.32 -8.76
C VAL A 170 0.74 -3.63 -8.91
N PHE A 171 1.97 -3.59 -9.41
CA PHE A 171 2.83 -4.76 -9.54
C PHE A 171 3.15 -5.42 -8.18
N SER A 172 3.31 -4.61 -7.12
CA SER A 172 3.45 -5.13 -5.76
C SER A 172 2.23 -5.91 -5.32
N LYS A 173 1.03 -5.35 -5.56
CA LYS A 173 -0.24 -6.03 -5.22
C LYS A 173 -0.41 -7.37 -5.94
N ILE A 174 0.09 -7.48 -7.18
CA ILE A 174 0.04 -8.74 -7.94
C ILE A 174 0.97 -9.77 -7.29
N LEU A 175 2.23 -9.40 -7.02
CA LEU A 175 3.21 -10.29 -6.41
C LEU A 175 2.78 -10.71 -4.98
N GLU A 176 2.23 -9.78 -4.19
CA GLU A 176 1.67 -10.09 -2.87
C GLU A 176 0.52 -11.09 -2.95
N LYS A 177 -0.38 -10.96 -3.94
CA LYS A 177 -1.48 -11.92 -4.14
C LYS A 177 -0.99 -13.30 -4.57
N LEU A 178 0.06 -13.36 -5.39
CA LEU A 178 0.73 -14.62 -5.73
C LEU A 178 1.30 -15.30 -4.49
N MET A 179 1.99 -14.55 -3.64
CA MET A 179 2.54 -15.06 -2.37
C MET A 179 1.44 -15.48 -1.41
N TYR A 180 0.40 -14.65 -1.27
CA TYR A 180 -0.73 -14.93 -0.41
C TYR A 180 -1.41 -16.26 -0.75
N SER A 181 -1.69 -16.54 -2.04
CA SER A 181 -2.35 -17.79 -2.43
C SER A 181 -1.50 -19.03 -2.08
N ARG A 182 -0.17 -18.94 -2.20
CA ARG A 182 0.73 -20.02 -1.83
C ARG A 182 0.81 -20.25 -0.33
N LEU A 183 0.86 -19.16 0.42
CA LEU A 183 0.85 -19.20 1.88
C LEU A 183 -0.48 -19.73 2.42
N GLU A 184 -1.60 -19.27 1.88
CA GLU A 184 -2.94 -19.72 2.26
C GLU A 184 -3.12 -21.23 2.04
N ASN A 185 -2.66 -21.74 0.88
CA ASN A 185 -2.70 -23.17 0.57
C ASN A 185 -1.78 -24.01 1.47
N PHE A 186 -0.74 -23.42 2.04
CA PHE A 186 0.12 -24.11 2.98
C PHE A 186 -0.43 -24.17 4.41
N ILE A 187 -1.19 -23.13 4.80
CA ILE A 187 -1.73 -23.02 6.16
C ILE A 187 -3.04 -23.82 6.32
N ASN A 188 -3.87 -23.89 5.27
CA ASN A 188 -5.15 -24.62 5.26
C ASN A 188 -4.96 -26.07 4.82
#